data_a69deb0eefc7d353cec125792597ade5
#
_entry.id   a69deb0eefc7d353cec125792597ade5
#
_cell.length_a   1.000
_cell.length_b   1.000
_cell.length_c   1.000
_cell.angle_alpha   90.00
_cell.angle_beta   90.00
_cell.angle_gamma   90.00
#
_symmetry.space_group_name_H-M   'P 1'
#
loop_
_entity.id
_entity.type
_entity.pdbx_description
1 polymer ?
#
loop_
_entity_poly.entity_id
_entity_poly.type
_entity_poly.pdbx_seq_one_letter_code
_entity_poly.pdbx_strand_id
1 'polypeptide(L)' 'MKTLRNSIIILITSVVSPVFGEVKHEQWSEKSCTDVYNAIAIFTSLAEKQWKIDEKKAARYASAAADYATIYETVCKR' A
#
# COMPACT_ATOMS: atom_id res chain seq x y z
N MET A 1 15.06 -24.83 26.78
CA MET A 1 14.85 -24.62 26.56
C MET A 1 14.83 -24.41 25.71
N LYS A 2 14.82 -24.12 25.42
CA LYS A 2 14.86 -23.82 24.69
C LYS A 2 13.96 -23.97 23.85
N THR A 3 13.70 -24.17 23.40
CA THR A 3 12.79 -24.51 22.59
C THR A 3 11.63 -23.71 22.48
N LEU A 4 11.19 -23.26 23.38
CA LEU A 4 10.05 -22.58 23.34
C LEU A 4 10.13 -21.39 22.54
N ARG A 5 11.17 -20.82 22.46
CA ARG A 5 11.20 -19.66 21.76
C ARG A 5 10.93 -19.74 20.39
N ASN A 6 11.23 -20.72 19.80
CA ASN A 6 11.05 -20.89 18.43
C ASN A 6 9.66 -20.81 17.96
N SER A 7 8.83 -21.45 18.60
CA SER A 7 7.48 -21.52 18.12
C SER A 7 6.84 -20.18 18.11
N ILE A 8 7.20 -19.34 18.97
CA ILE A 8 6.60 -18.09 19.03
C ILE A 8 6.80 -17.26 17.81
N ILE A 9 7.96 -17.23 17.36
CA ILE A 9 8.29 -16.48 16.22
C ILE A 9 7.55 -16.86 14.99
N ILE A 10 7.49 -18.10 14.76
CA ILE A 10 6.84 -18.59 13.60
C ILE A 10 5.40 -18.23 13.54
N LEU A 11 4.76 -18.26 14.63
CA LEU A 11 3.39 -17.97 14.66
C LEU A 11 3.07 -16.62 14.13
N ILE A 12 3.79 -15.68 14.53
CA ILE A 12 3.53 -14.35 14.13
C ILE A 12 3.55 -14.14 12.67
N THR A 13 4.53 -14.61 12.06
CA THR A 13 4.65 -14.40 10.64
C THR A 13 3.59 -15.05 9.85
N SER A 14 3.36 -16.24 10.09
CA SER A 14 2.44 -16.95 9.25
C SER A 14 1.05 -16.44 9.37
N VAL A 15 0.70 -15.96 10.48
CA VAL A 15 -0.64 -15.51 10.64
C VAL A 15 -0.96 -14.30 9.83
N VAL A 16 -0.09 -13.39 9.83
CA VAL A 16 -0.37 -12.16 9.14
C VAL A 16 -0.47 -12.22 7.65
N SER A 17 0.51 -12.74 7.04
CA SER A 17 0.54 -12.73 5.60
C SER A 17 -0.54 -13.50 4.90
N PRO A 18 -0.71 -14.73 5.19
CA PRO A 18 -1.67 -15.52 4.46
C PRO A 18 -3.07 -15.00 4.61
N VAL A 19 -3.38 -14.56 5.78
CA VAL A 19 -4.72 -14.09 6.01
C VAL A 19 -5.02 -12.92 5.13
N PHE A 20 -4.10 -12.02 5.03
CA PHE A 20 -4.31 -10.86 4.24
C PHE A 20 -4.53 -11.21 2.78
N GLY A 21 -3.78 -12.12 2.28
CA GLY A 21 -3.90 -12.48 0.89
C GLY A 21 -5.18 -13.18 0.54
N GLU A 22 -5.82 -13.77 1.52
CA GLU A 22 -7.01 -14.50 1.24
C GLU A 22 -8.29 -13.75 1.48
N VAL A 23 -8.18 -12.56 2.02
CA VAL A 23 -9.36 -11.78 2.30
C VAL A 23 -9.92 -11.20 1.01
N LYS A 24 -11.20 -11.32 0.84
CA LYS A 24 -11.82 -10.73 -0.31
C LYS A 24 -12.20 -9.32 0.02
N HIS A 25 -11.83 -8.41 -0.84
CA HIS A 25 -12.10 -7.01 -0.62
C HIS A 25 -13.33 -6.57 -1.38
N GLU A 26 -14.17 -5.84 -0.70
CA GLU A 26 -15.34 -5.30 -1.34
C GLU A 26 -14.91 -4.18 -2.25
N GLN A 27 -15.51 -4.11 -3.42
CA GLN A 27 -15.17 -3.07 -4.36
C GLN A 27 -15.71 -1.74 -3.88
N TRP A 28 -14.93 -0.70 -4.03
CA TRP A 28 -15.35 0.62 -3.62
C TRP A 28 -16.20 1.27 -4.70
N SER A 29 -16.89 2.32 -4.33
CA SER A 29 -17.75 3.01 -5.27
C SER A 29 -16.92 3.69 -6.35
N GLU A 30 -17.57 4.01 -7.43
CA GLU A 30 -16.92 4.68 -8.54
C GLU A 30 -16.33 6.01 -8.10
N LYS A 31 -17.06 6.73 -7.28
CA LYS A 31 -16.59 8.01 -6.82
C LYS A 31 -15.32 7.86 -5.98
N SER A 32 -15.33 6.91 -5.07
CA SER A 32 -14.16 6.69 -4.25
C SER A 32 -12.97 6.26 -5.08
N CYS A 33 -13.21 5.43 -6.08
CA CYS A 33 -12.15 4.98 -6.95
C CYS A 33 -11.58 6.12 -7.78
N THR A 34 -12.43 7.03 -8.21
CA THR A 34 -11.96 8.20 -8.92
C THR A 34 -11.09 9.06 -8.02
N ASP A 35 -11.48 9.21 -6.76
CA ASP A 35 -10.70 9.97 -5.82
C ASP A 35 -9.31 9.34 -5.61
N VAL A 36 -9.27 8.02 -5.52
CA VAL A 36 -8.00 7.32 -5.37
C VAL A 36 -7.15 7.53 -6.61
N TYR A 37 -7.75 7.41 -7.76
CA TYR A 37 -7.03 7.59 -9.01
C TYR A 37 -6.43 8.99 -9.08
N ASN A 38 -7.22 10.00 -8.71
CA ASN A 38 -6.74 11.37 -8.73
C ASN A 38 -5.61 11.58 -7.72
N ALA A 39 -5.68 10.90 -6.58
CA ALA A 39 -4.62 11.01 -5.59
C ALA A 39 -3.31 10.46 -6.14
N ILE A 40 -3.38 9.38 -6.90
CA ILE A 40 -2.18 8.83 -7.51
C ILE A 40 -1.54 9.86 -8.41
N ALA A 41 -2.35 10.51 -9.24
CA ALA A 41 -1.83 11.51 -10.16
C ALA A 41 -1.23 12.70 -9.43
N ILE A 42 -1.89 13.14 -8.38
CA ILE A 42 -1.41 14.27 -7.60
C ILE A 42 -0.07 13.96 -6.94
N PHE A 43 0.01 12.82 -6.29
CA PHE A 43 1.27 12.49 -5.60
C PHE A 43 2.40 12.24 -6.58
N THR A 44 2.09 11.65 -7.73
CA THR A 44 3.11 11.45 -8.73
C THR A 44 3.64 12.79 -9.24
N SER A 45 2.74 13.73 -9.46
CA SER A 45 3.13 15.05 -9.92
C SER A 45 3.97 15.77 -8.87
N LEU A 46 3.58 15.63 -7.61
CA LEU A 46 4.34 16.26 -6.54
C LEU A 46 5.73 15.64 -6.43
N ALA A 47 5.81 14.33 -6.61
CA ALA A 47 7.11 13.67 -6.56
C ALA A 47 8.01 14.20 -7.66
N GLU A 48 7.47 14.38 -8.85
CA GLU A 48 8.25 14.88 -9.94
C GLU A 48 8.75 16.29 -9.69
N LYS A 49 7.92 17.12 -9.12
CA LYS A 49 8.30 18.47 -8.85
C LYS A 49 9.39 18.56 -7.78
N GLN A 50 9.34 17.68 -6.82
CA GLN A 50 10.29 17.72 -5.72
C GLN A 50 11.59 16.98 -6.03
N TRP A 51 11.61 16.22 -7.10
CA TRP A 51 12.74 15.34 -7.35
C TRP A 51 14.09 16.05 -7.33
N LYS A 52 14.17 17.22 -7.91
CA LYS A 52 15.43 17.94 -7.94
C LYS A 52 15.61 18.89 -6.77
N ILE A 53 14.59 19.07 -5.99
CA ILE A 53 14.66 20.00 -4.88
C ILE A 53 14.90 19.28 -3.58
N ASP A 54 14.14 18.23 -3.34
CA ASP A 54 14.22 17.51 -2.09
C ASP A 54 13.88 16.04 -2.37
N GLU A 55 14.92 15.26 -2.58
CA GLU A 55 14.74 13.86 -2.94
C GLU A 55 13.98 13.05 -1.90
N LYS A 56 14.20 13.36 -0.64
CA LYS A 56 13.50 12.61 0.40
C LYS A 56 12.01 12.86 0.35
N LYS A 57 11.64 14.11 0.12
CA LYS A 57 10.25 14.44 0.02
C LYS A 57 9.64 13.82 -1.23
N ALA A 58 10.39 13.85 -2.32
CA ALA A 58 9.93 13.24 -3.56
C ALA A 58 9.68 11.75 -3.36
N ALA A 59 10.58 11.10 -2.64
CA ALA A 59 10.43 9.67 -2.38
C ALA A 59 9.18 9.39 -1.56
N ARG A 60 8.85 10.26 -0.62
CA ARG A 60 7.63 10.07 0.16
C ARG A 60 6.40 10.22 -0.69
N TYR A 61 6.39 11.20 -1.58
CA TYR A 61 5.26 11.37 -2.48
C TYR A 61 5.11 10.17 -3.41
N ALA A 62 6.25 9.68 -3.92
CA ALA A 62 6.21 8.52 -4.80
C ALA A 62 5.68 7.29 -4.05
N SER A 63 6.10 7.14 -2.81
CA SER A 63 5.65 6.02 -2.00
C SER A 63 4.14 6.10 -1.77
N ALA A 64 3.64 7.30 -1.51
CA ALA A 64 2.21 7.49 -1.32
C ALA A 64 1.46 7.14 -2.60
N ALA A 65 1.99 7.55 -3.75
CA ALA A 65 1.35 7.23 -5.01
C ALA A 65 1.29 5.73 -5.22
N ALA A 66 2.37 5.04 -4.88
CA ALA A 66 2.39 3.59 -5.03
C ALA A 66 1.39 2.92 -4.10
N ASP A 67 1.26 3.42 -2.89
CA ASP A 67 0.30 2.86 -1.96
C ASP A 67 -1.12 3.04 -2.47
N TYR A 68 -1.44 4.21 -2.98
CA TYR A 68 -2.77 4.43 -3.53
C TYR A 68 -3.00 3.56 -4.75
N ALA A 69 -1.96 3.33 -5.55
CA ALA A 69 -2.10 2.47 -6.71
C ALA A 69 -2.42 1.04 -6.28
N THR A 70 -1.81 0.58 -5.21
CA THR A 70 -2.09 -0.73 -4.68
C THR A 70 -3.53 -0.83 -4.21
N ILE A 71 -4.00 0.20 -3.53
CA ILE A 71 -5.39 0.23 -3.10
C ILE A 71 -6.32 0.18 -4.31
N TYR A 72 -6.00 0.94 -5.32
CA TYR A 72 -6.82 0.98 -6.52
C TYR A 72 -6.91 -0.40 -7.15
N GLU A 73 -5.78 -1.10 -7.24
CA GLU A 73 -5.78 -2.43 -7.82
C GLU A 73 -6.60 -3.40 -7.00
N THR A 74 -6.63 -3.20 -5.71
CA THR A 74 -7.31 -4.13 -4.83
C THR A 74 -8.83 -3.92 -4.79
N VAL A 75 -9.26 -2.68 -4.70
CA VAL A 75 -10.69 -2.43 -4.49
C VAL A 75 -11.38 -1.68 -5.61
N CYS A 76 -10.67 -1.30 -6.64
CA CYS A 76 -11.24 -0.52 -7.72
C CYS A 76 -11.16 -1.17 -9.07
N LYS A 77 -10.31 -2.15 -9.21
CA LYS A 77 -10.16 -2.78 -10.49
C LYS A 77 -11.19 -3.88 -10.65
N ARG A 78 -12.00 -3.81 -11.67
CA ARG A 78 -13.10 -4.75 -11.83
C ARG A 78 -12.99 -5.68 -13.01
#